data_91708d080a2493f0116daf1f096ea814
#
_entry.id   91708d080a2493f0116daf1f096ea814
#
_cell.length_a   1.000
_cell.length_b   1.000
_cell.length_c   1.000
_cell.angle_alpha   90.00
_cell.angle_beta   90.00
_cell.angle_gamma   90.00
#
_symmetry.space_group_name_H-M   'P 1'
#
loop_
_entity.id
_entity.type
_entity.pdbx_description
1 polymer ?
#
loop_
_entity_poly.entity_id
_entity_poly.type
_entity_poly.pdbx_seq_one_letter_code
_entity_poly.pdbx_strand_id
1 'polypeptide(L)'
;METFVRFWGTRGSIPTPGHKTRRYGGNTSCVEVRMNDVLFVCDGGTGLRELGLDLSERAPEGLEAHLLFSHMHWDHIQGFPFFVPAYAAKNKLFVYETTPGETRVQRLLHRQMQSEYFPVSFSDLGATIAAGHFVDGELSVGDVKVRCLEQPHPGRSFAFSFEAGGKKVVYATDSELDQVIQNRAEVSKDPRALRRLPEEIVRFVADADLLIADGQYTDAEYPQRTGWGHATASSVVDLAAQARVKQCAIFHHDPMHSDEVVDAKIADCRERAQNHHSDVVVFGAREGIELKL
;
A
#
# COMPACT_ATOMS: atom_id res chain seq x y z
N MET A 1 -4.15 -1.73 23.83
CA MET A 1 -3.22 -1.66 22.69
C MET A 1 -4.03 -1.18 21.51
N GLU A 2 -3.63 -0.08 20.89
CA GLU A 2 -4.39 0.55 19.80
C GLU A 2 -3.70 0.24 18.47
N THR A 3 -4.49 -0.24 17.51
CA THR A 3 -4.04 -0.40 16.12
C THR A 3 -4.79 0.62 15.28
N PHE A 4 -4.08 1.48 14.56
CA PHE A 4 -4.71 2.35 13.60
C PHE A 4 -3.96 2.41 12.26
N VAL A 5 -4.69 2.76 11.23
CA VAL A 5 -4.18 2.96 9.87
C VAL A 5 -4.65 4.32 9.38
N ARG A 6 -3.72 5.11 8.79
CA ARG A 6 -4.04 6.41 8.19
C ARG A 6 -3.48 6.50 6.77
N PHE A 7 -4.32 6.99 5.86
CA PHE A 7 -3.95 7.17 4.46
C PHE A 7 -3.44 8.60 4.23
N TRP A 8 -2.23 8.72 3.70
CA TRP A 8 -1.56 9.98 3.37
C TRP A 8 -1.46 10.22 1.86
N GLY A 9 -1.54 9.15 1.08
CA GLY A 9 -1.62 9.17 -0.36
C GLY A 9 -2.25 7.89 -0.86
N THR A 10 -3.15 8.00 -1.83
CA THR A 10 -4.01 6.90 -2.31
C THR A 10 -4.05 6.75 -3.82
N ARG A 11 -3.37 7.65 -4.56
CA ARG A 11 -3.29 7.63 -6.03
C ARG A 11 -2.18 6.72 -6.52
N GLY A 12 -2.42 6.11 -7.67
CA GLY A 12 -1.43 5.37 -8.42
C GLY A 12 -0.71 6.21 -9.47
N SER A 13 0.46 5.75 -9.86
CA SER A 13 1.26 6.18 -11.00
C SER A 13 1.82 7.61 -10.93
N ILE A 14 1.01 8.63 -10.60
CA ILE A 14 1.42 10.04 -10.57
C ILE A 14 0.49 10.85 -9.65
N PRO A 15 1.01 11.86 -8.94
CA PRO A 15 0.15 12.74 -8.15
C PRO A 15 -0.82 13.53 -9.04
N THR A 16 -2.07 13.59 -8.62
CA THR A 16 -3.17 14.25 -9.35
C THR A 16 -3.89 15.28 -8.50
N PRO A 17 -3.21 16.38 -8.10
CA PRO A 17 -3.85 17.42 -7.32
C PRO A 17 -4.90 18.16 -8.18
N GLY A 18 -6.06 18.44 -7.60
CA GLY A 18 -7.09 19.20 -8.31
C GLY A 18 -8.48 19.05 -7.74
N HIS A 19 -9.43 19.81 -8.27
CA HIS A 19 -10.81 19.82 -7.75
C HIS A 19 -11.55 18.50 -8.00
N LYS A 20 -11.14 17.71 -9.01
CA LYS A 20 -11.76 16.43 -9.35
C LYS A 20 -11.30 15.26 -8.47
N THR A 21 -10.28 15.47 -7.64
CA THR A 21 -9.63 14.42 -6.83
C THR A 21 -9.59 14.78 -5.34
N ARG A 22 -10.37 15.77 -4.90
CA ARG A 22 -10.30 16.34 -3.54
C ARG A 22 -10.80 15.39 -2.46
N ARG A 23 -11.76 14.52 -2.77
CA ARG A 23 -12.37 13.62 -1.77
C ARG A 23 -11.51 12.41 -1.48
N TYR A 24 -10.92 11.85 -2.51
CA TYR A 24 -10.04 10.69 -2.37
C TYR A 24 -8.57 11.08 -2.17
N GLY A 25 -8.20 12.27 -2.61
CA GLY A 25 -6.84 12.79 -2.54
C GLY A 25 -6.10 12.66 -3.85
N GLY A 26 -5.01 13.42 -3.98
CA GLY A 26 -4.17 13.48 -5.17
C GLY A 26 -2.74 13.03 -4.93
N ASN A 27 -2.35 12.70 -3.70
CA ASN A 27 -1.02 12.19 -3.38
C ASN A 27 -0.88 10.71 -3.72
N THR A 28 0.31 10.31 -4.12
CA THR A 28 0.65 8.91 -4.39
C THR A 28 0.96 8.14 -3.11
N SER A 29 1.06 6.84 -3.24
CA SER A 29 1.02 5.81 -2.22
C SER A 29 1.83 6.12 -0.96
N CYS A 30 1.14 6.33 0.16
CA CYS A 30 1.74 6.42 1.49
C CYS A 30 0.69 6.06 2.54
N VAL A 31 0.97 5.05 3.35
CA VAL A 31 0.06 4.59 4.41
C VAL A 31 0.84 4.45 5.72
N GLU A 32 0.33 5.09 6.77
CA GLU A 32 0.79 4.91 8.14
C GLU A 32 0.04 3.74 8.78
N VAL A 33 0.78 2.77 9.32
CA VAL A 33 0.25 1.68 10.13
C VAL A 33 0.89 1.77 11.50
N ARG A 34 0.07 1.92 12.54
CA ARG A 34 0.54 1.83 13.93
C ARG A 34 -0.05 0.61 14.60
N MET A 35 0.82 -0.20 15.15
CA MET A 35 0.44 -1.32 16.00
C MET A 35 1.18 -1.18 17.33
N ASN A 36 0.41 -1.05 18.40
CA ASN A 36 0.95 -0.66 19.69
C ASN A 36 1.71 0.68 19.55
N ASP A 37 2.96 0.75 19.98
CA ASP A 37 3.78 1.96 19.85
C ASP A 37 4.68 1.96 18.59
N VAL A 38 4.58 0.93 17.75
CA VAL A 38 5.43 0.80 16.55
C VAL A 38 4.82 1.54 15.37
N LEU A 39 5.60 2.41 14.75
CA LEU A 39 5.25 3.15 13.55
C LEU A 39 5.82 2.48 12.30
N PHE A 40 4.94 2.00 11.44
CA PHE A 40 5.28 1.56 10.08
C PHE A 40 4.78 2.57 9.06
N VAL A 41 5.56 2.77 8.01
CA VAL A 41 5.21 3.57 6.85
C VAL A 41 5.31 2.66 5.62
N CYS A 42 4.18 2.42 4.98
CA CYS A 42 4.10 1.65 3.74
C CYS A 42 4.14 2.61 2.56
N ASP A 43 5.20 2.51 1.79
CA ASP A 43 5.58 3.36 0.65
C ASP A 43 5.80 4.85 0.98
N GLY A 44 6.57 5.47 0.13
CA GLY A 44 7.02 6.85 0.25
C GLY A 44 6.68 7.69 -0.98
N GLY A 45 5.46 7.57 -1.50
CA GLY A 45 4.94 8.47 -2.51
C GLY A 45 4.79 9.91 -2.00
N THR A 46 4.13 10.78 -2.76
CA THR A 46 4.02 12.20 -2.38
C THR A 46 3.30 12.43 -1.06
N GLY A 47 2.44 11.49 -0.61
CA GLY A 47 1.80 11.54 0.70
C GLY A 47 2.80 11.51 1.87
N LEU A 48 4.02 11.00 1.66
CA LEU A 48 5.06 10.95 2.68
C LEU A 48 5.48 12.35 3.17
N ARG A 49 5.37 13.37 2.32
CA ARG A 49 5.63 14.75 2.73
C ARG A 49 4.67 15.19 3.84
N GLU A 50 3.38 14.99 3.64
CA GLU A 50 2.36 15.38 4.62
C GLU A 50 2.47 14.56 5.91
N LEU A 51 2.69 13.26 5.81
CA LEU A 51 3.01 12.40 6.96
C LEU A 51 4.22 12.94 7.71
N GLY A 52 5.28 13.34 7.01
CA GLY A 52 6.50 13.85 7.63
C GLY A 52 6.29 15.13 8.43
N LEU A 53 5.45 16.06 7.95
CA LEU A 53 5.08 17.26 8.67
C LEU A 53 4.30 16.93 9.94
N ASP A 54 3.26 16.12 9.83
CA ASP A 54 2.44 15.67 10.95
C ASP A 54 3.25 14.90 12.02
N LEU A 55 4.15 14.02 11.60
CA LEU A 55 5.06 13.29 12.50
C LEU A 55 6.00 14.24 13.25
N SER A 56 6.51 15.28 12.59
CA SER A 56 7.39 16.26 13.22
C SER A 56 6.68 17.07 14.30
N GLU A 57 5.38 17.31 14.13
CA GLU A 57 4.54 17.98 15.14
C GLU A 57 4.16 17.04 16.29
N ARG A 58 3.80 15.77 15.98
CA ARG A 58 3.39 14.77 16.99
C ARG A 58 4.55 14.23 17.83
N ALA A 59 5.77 14.25 17.32
CA ALA A 59 6.96 13.70 17.98
C ALA A 59 8.13 14.70 17.98
N PRO A 60 7.99 15.86 18.65
CA PRO A 60 9.01 16.91 18.65
C PRO A 60 10.34 16.50 19.27
N GLU A 61 10.35 15.49 20.15
CA GLU A 61 11.55 14.98 20.81
C GLU A 61 12.31 13.95 19.97
N GLY A 62 11.73 13.47 18.88
CA GLY A 62 12.29 12.48 17.98
C GLY A 62 11.37 11.28 17.81
N LEU A 63 11.60 10.51 16.73
CA LEU A 63 10.81 9.32 16.43
C LEU A 63 11.69 8.19 15.89
N GLU A 64 11.16 6.99 16.00
CA GLU A 64 11.62 5.80 15.31
C GLU A 64 10.53 5.38 14.32
N ALA A 65 10.88 5.15 13.05
CA ALA A 65 9.94 4.75 12.01
C ALA A 65 10.50 3.63 11.14
N HIS A 66 9.64 2.70 10.77
CA HIS A 66 9.95 1.52 9.97
C HIS A 66 9.33 1.68 8.57
N LEU A 67 10.18 1.98 7.56
CA LEU A 67 9.77 2.23 6.19
C LEU A 67 9.85 0.93 5.38
N LEU A 68 8.70 0.51 4.85
CA LEU A 68 8.58 -0.66 3.99
C LEU A 68 8.13 -0.20 2.61
N PHE A 69 8.92 -0.49 1.60
CA PHE A 69 8.58 -0.16 0.22
C PHE A 69 8.11 -1.42 -0.50
N SER A 70 6.87 -1.38 -1.01
CA SER A 70 6.31 -2.47 -1.81
C SER A 70 7.19 -2.76 -3.02
N HIS A 71 7.59 -1.70 -3.70
CA HIS A 71 8.55 -1.71 -4.80
C HIS A 71 9.09 -0.29 -5.06
N MET A 72 9.89 -0.12 -6.12
CA MET A 72 10.65 1.11 -6.32
C MET A 72 10.20 1.91 -7.56
N HIS A 73 8.92 1.83 -7.95
CA HIS A 73 8.36 2.78 -8.93
C HIS A 73 8.26 4.19 -8.34
N TRP A 74 8.25 5.19 -9.22
CA TRP A 74 8.33 6.59 -8.80
C TRP A 74 7.27 7.02 -7.81
N ASP A 75 6.04 6.63 -8.03
CA ASP A 75 4.89 6.96 -7.20
C ASP A 75 4.93 6.35 -5.79
N HIS A 76 5.86 5.41 -5.54
CA HIS A 76 6.10 4.82 -4.23
C HIS A 76 7.33 5.36 -3.51
N ILE A 77 8.16 6.19 -4.16
CA ILE A 77 9.42 6.67 -3.56
C ILE A 77 9.62 8.18 -3.67
N GLN A 78 8.90 8.88 -4.55
CA GLN A 78 9.18 10.28 -4.90
C GLN A 78 9.00 11.27 -3.75
N GLY A 79 8.30 10.91 -2.68
CA GLY A 79 8.13 11.74 -1.50
C GLY A 79 9.30 11.69 -0.52
N PHE A 80 10.17 10.67 -0.63
CA PHE A 80 11.26 10.47 0.34
C PHE A 80 12.21 11.66 0.46
N PRO A 81 12.64 12.34 -0.61
CA PRO A 81 13.48 13.53 -0.50
C PRO A 81 12.84 14.69 0.28
N PHE A 82 11.53 14.67 0.44
CA PHE A 82 10.73 15.69 1.15
C PHE A 82 10.24 15.23 2.53
N PHE A 83 10.72 14.06 2.99
CA PHE A 83 10.36 13.51 4.30
C PHE A 83 11.12 14.21 5.41
N VAL A 84 10.52 15.25 5.99
CA VAL A 84 11.14 16.11 7.02
C VAL A 84 11.83 15.33 8.13
N PRO A 85 11.27 14.23 8.69
CA PRO A 85 11.95 13.44 9.71
C PRO A 85 13.33 12.91 9.32
N ALA A 86 13.61 12.71 8.03
CA ALA A 86 14.93 12.24 7.56
C ALA A 86 16.05 13.27 7.76
N TYR A 87 15.71 14.54 7.93
CA TYR A 87 16.68 15.63 8.12
C TYR A 87 17.03 15.91 9.58
N ALA A 88 16.34 15.31 10.54
CA ALA A 88 16.51 15.57 11.95
C ALA A 88 17.36 14.50 12.65
N ALA A 89 18.52 14.87 13.18
CA ALA A 89 19.49 13.96 13.81
C ALA A 89 18.94 13.16 15.01
N LYS A 90 17.85 13.63 15.60
CA LYS A 90 17.16 12.92 16.71
C LYS A 90 16.33 11.73 16.26
N ASN A 91 16.09 11.56 14.95
CA ASN A 91 15.24 10.52 14.41
C ASN A 91 16.03 9.29 13.97
N LYS A 92 15.35 8.13 14.02
CA LYS A 92 15.86 6.85 13.52
C LYS A 92 14.88 6.31 12.50
N LEU A 93 15.37 5.98 11.32
CA LEU A 93 14.59 5.40 10.23
C LEU A 93 15.16 4.03 9.88
N PHE A 94 14.33 3.02 9.90
CA PHE A 94 14.70 1.68 9.44
C PHE A 94 14.08 1.48 8.06
N VAL A 95 14.92 1.19 7.06
CA VAL A 95 14.50 0.92 5.69
C VAL A 95 14.71 -0.56 5.40
N TYR A 96 13.65 -1.26 5.01
CA TYR A 96 13.68 -2.71 4.92
C TYR A 96 13.86 -3.20 3.48
N GLU A 97 14.77 -4.20 3.36
CA GLU A 97 14.97 -4.99 2.15
C GLU A 97 14.22 -6.32 2.27
N THR A 98 13.43 -6.67 1.28
CA THR A 98 12.66 -7.92 1.26
C THR A 98 13.50 -9.13 0.87
N THR A 99 14.68 -8.91 0.29
CA THR A 99 15.63 -9.96 -0.10
C THR A 99 16.90 -9.83 0.73
N PRO A 100 17.32 -10.87 1.49
CA PRO A 100 18.53 -10.83 2.30
C PRO A 100 19.78 -10.52 1.46
N GLY A 101 20.67 -9.66 2.01
CA GLY A 101 21.92 -9.27 1.37
C GLY A 101 21.81 -8.27 0.24
N GLU A 102 20.59 -7.86 -0.14
CA GLU A 102 20.38 -6.74 -1.05
C GLU A 102 20.44 -5.39 -0.31
N THR A 103 20.87 -4.35 -1.02
CA THR A 103 20.80 -2.95 -0.57
C THR A 103 20.07 -2.10 -1.62
N ARG A 104 19.08 -2.72 -2.29
CA ARG A 104 18.42 -2.13 -3.45
C ARG A 104 17.63 -0.89 -3.06
N VAL A 105 16.88 -0.97 -1.98
CA VAL A 105 16.00 0.14 -1.54
C VAL A 105 16.85 1.36 -1.21
N GLN A 106 17.82 1.24 -0.30
CA GLN A 106 18.71 2.35 0.05
C GLN A 106 19.43 2.92 -1.17
N ARG A 107 19.95 2.05 -2.05
CA ARG A 107 20.64 2.47 -3.28
C ARG A 107 19.74 3.28 -4.21
N LEU A 108 18.46 2.91 -4.33
CA LEU A 108 17.52 3.63 -5.19
C LEU A 108 17.05 4.92 -4.55
N LEU A 109 16.85 4.96 -3.23
CA LEU A 109 16.61 6.21 -2.49
C LEU A 109 17.79 7.18 -2.63
N HIS A 110 19.03 6.67 -2.52
CA HIS A 110 20.22 7.48 -2.77
C HIS A 110 20.26 8.03 -4.21
N ARG A 111 19.93 7.21 -5.21
CA ARG A 111 19.96 7.62 -6.62
C ARG A 111 18.99 8.75 -6.95
N GLN A 112 17.79 8.76 -6.38
CA GLN A 112 16.84 9.85 -6.64
C GLN A 112 17.26 11.19 -5.99
N MET A 113 18.24 11.16 -5.07
CA MET A 113 18.80 12.34 -4.41
C MET A 113 20.18 12.73 -4.99
N GLN A 114 20.51 12.28 -6.20
CA GLN A 114 21.71 12.77 -6.89
C GLN A 114 21.55 14.22 -7.30
N SER A 115 22.67 14.95 -7.37
CA SER A 115 22.70 16.41 -7.59
C SER A 115 21.99 16.87 -8.87
N GLU A 116 21.84 15.99 -9.85
CA GLU A 116 21.09 16.22 -11.08
C GLU A 116 19.58 16.33 -10.85
N TYR A 117 19.07 15.74 -9.76
CA TYR A 117 17.64 15.64 -9.48
C TYR A 117 17.24 16.37 -8.19
N PHE A 118 18.14 16.43 -7.20
CA PHE A 118 17.84 16.98 -5.89
C PHE A 118 19.06 17.67 -5.26
N PRO A 119 18.90 18.85 -4.62
CA PRO A 119 20.04 19.65 -4.15
C PRO A 119 20.68 19.13 -2.85
N VAL A 120 20.03 18.20 -2.13
CA VAL A 120 20.54 17.60 -0.89
C VAL A 120 20.91 16.14 -1.15
N SER A 121 22.14 15.76 -0.83
CA SER A 121 22.59 14.38 -0.94
C SER A 121 21.95 13.49 0.14
N PHE A 122 21.72 12.22 -0.16
CA PHE A 122 21.26 11.24 0.83
C PHE A 122 22.20 11.14 2.03
N SER A 123 23.52 11.31 1.82
CA SER A 123 24.52 11.32 2.89
C SER A 123 24.44 12.52 3.82
N ASP A 124 23.76 13.59 3.41
CA ASP A 124 23.60 14.82 4.20
C ASP A 124 22.33 14.79 5.06
N LEU A 125 21.54 13.73 4.99
CA LEU A 125 20.39 13.51 5.85
C LEU A 125 20.85 13.35 7.31
N GLY A 126 20.18 14.08 8.22
CA GLY A 126 20.56 14.12 9.63
C GLY A 126 20.16 12.88 10.42
N ALA A 127 19.07 12.21 10.05
CA ALA A 127 18.57 11.04 10.76
C ALA A 127 19.51 9.84 10.66
N THR A 128 19.50 8.98 11.66
CA THR A 128 20.12 7.65 11.53
C THR A 128 19.25 6.79 10.65
N ILE A 129 19.74 6.44 9.45
CA ILE A 129 19.03 5.57 8.51
C ILE A 129 19.74 4.21 8.48
N ALA A 130 19.06 3.17 9.00
CA ALA A 130 19.58 1.81 9.09
C ALA A 130 18.83 0.89 8.12
N ALA A 131 19.55 -0.05 7.52
CA ALA A 131 18.94 -1.14 6.76
C ALA A 131 18.44 -2.23 7.71
N GLY A 132 17.21 -2.71 7.44
CA GLY A 132 16.68 -3.94 8.01
C GLY A 132 16.43 -4.97 6.91
N HIS A 133 16.25 -6.23 7.30
CA HIS A 133 16.03 -7.30 6.34
C HIS A 133 14.93 -8.24 6.82
N PHE A 134 14.12 -8.70 5.89
CA PHE A 134 13.27 -9.86 6.11
C PHE A 134 14.13 -11.14 6.05
N VAL A 135 13.85 -12.07 6.94
CA VAL A 135 14.46 -13.40 6.96
C VAL A 135 13.33 -14.41 6.68
N ASP A 136 13.46 -15.18 5.61
CA ASP A 136 12.43 -16.13 5.17
C ASP A 136 11.01 -15.49 5.05
N GLY A 137 10.97 -14.24 4.59
CA GLY A 137 9.73 -13.48 4.42
C GLY A 137 9.12 -12.95 5.73
N GLU A 138 9.84 -13.03 6.85
CA GLU A 138 9.37 -12.56 8.16
C GLU A 138 10.32 -11.52 8.78
N LEU A 139 9.73 -10.62 9.57
CA LEU A 139 10.39 -9.59 10.36
C LEU A 139 9.62 -9.42 11.67
N SER A 140 10.30 -9.18 12.78
CA SER A 140 9.67 -8.77 14.04
C SER A 140 10.19 -7.41 14.46
N VAL A 141 9.28 -6.51 14.81
CA VAL A 141 9.60 -5.20 15.38
C VAL A 141 8.80 -5.04 16.67
N GLY A 142 9.50 -5.06 17.80
CA GLY A 142 8.81 -5.19 19.09
C GLY A 142 7.97 -6.47 19.14
N ASP A 143 6.70 -6.34 19.43
CA ASP A 143 5.72 -7.44 19.44
C ASP A 143 4.92 -7.56 18.14
N VAL A 144 5.24 -6.76 17.13
CA VAL A 144 4.58 -6.82 15.83
C VAL A 144 5.32 -7.80 14.92
N LYS A 145 4.59 -8.81 14.45
CA LYS A 145 5.07 -9.70 13.40
C LYS A 145 4.71 -9.12 12.03
N VAL A 146 5.72 -8.95 11.18
CA VAL A 146 5.54 -8.49 9.80
C VAL A 146 5.94 -9.61 8.85
N ARG A 147 5.10 -9.90 7.86
CA ARG A 147 5.42 -10.84 6.78
C ARG A 147 5.35 -10.15 5.43
N CYS A 148 6.15 -10.60 4.47
CA CYS A 148 6.06 -10.15 3.10
C CYS A 148 5.75 -11.32 2.15
N LEU A 149 5.03 -11.00 1.06
CA LEU A 149 4.72 -11.92 -0.03
C LEU A 149 4.94 -11.20 -1.36
N GLU A 150 5.71 -11.82 -2.26
CA GLU A 150 5.86 -11.29 -3.63
C GLU A 150 4.55 -11.39 -4.40
N GLN A 151 4.19 -10.34 -5.12
CA GLN A 151 2.94 -10.19 -5.86
C GLN A 151 3.18 -10.18 -7.37
N PRO A 152 2.16 -10.56 -8.19
CA PRO A 152 2.23 -10.45 -9.64
C PRO A 152 2.27 -8.97 -10.06
N HIS A 153 3.47 -8.48 -10.35
CA HIS A 153 3.72 -7.10 -10.80
C HIS A 153 5.02 -7.04 -11.62
N PRO A 154 5.09 -6.26 -12.73
CA PRO A 154 6.35 -6.02 -13.42
C PRO A 154 7.40 -5.38 -12.49
N GLY A 155 8.57 -5.99 -12.38
CA GLY A 155 9.67 -5.44 -11.59
C GLY A 155 9.68 -5.80 -10.09
N ARG A 156 8.86 -6.77 -9.66
CA ARG A 156 8.70 -7.29 -8.28
C ARG A 156 8.05 -6.27 -7.36
N SER A 157 6.88 -6.59 -6.86
CA SER A 157 6.19 -5.89 -5.78
C SER A 157 5.93 -6.85 -4.62
N PHE A 158 5.86 -6.32 -3.40
CA PHE A 158 5.64 -7.10 -2.18
C PHE A 158 4.43 -6.56 -1.40
N ALA A 159 3.55 -7.48 -0.99
CA ALA A 159 2.59 -7.21 0.05
C ALA A 159 3.23 -7.34 1.42
N PHE A 160 2.71 -6.59 2.39
CA PHE A 160 3.12 -6.67 3.80
C PHE A 160 1.90 -6.98 4.68
N SER A 161 2.05 -7.91 5.61
CA SER A 161 1.06 -8.23 6.64
C SER A 161 1.64 -7.88 8.01
N PHE A 162 0.89 -7.14 8.80
CA PHE A 162 1.24 -6.70 10.15
C PHE A 162 0.30 -7.37 11.14
N GLU A 163 0.85 -8.04 12.15
CA GLU A 163 0.07 -8.79 13.14
C GLU A 163 0.55 -8.50 14.57
N ALA A 164 -0.33 -8.01 15.42
CA ALA A 164 -0.12 -7.83 16.86
C ALA A 164 -1.45 -7.73 17.61
N GLY A 165 -1.50 -8.16 18.85
CA GLY A 165 -2.68 -8.01 19.72
C GLY A 165 -3.98 -8.63 19.16
N GLY A 166 -3.88 -9.66 18.30
CA GLY A 166 -5.02 -10.28 17.64
C GLY A 166 -5.60 -9.47 16.48
N LYS A 167 -4.91 -8.42 16.03
CA LYS A 167 -5.23 -7.61 14.85
C LYS A 167 -4.31 -7.94 13.70
N LYS A 168 -4.86 -7.88 12.48
CA LYS A 168 -4.11 -8.08 11.25
C LYS A 168 -4.45 -6.99 10.22
N VAL A 169 -3.43 -6.30 9.75
CA VAL A 169 -3.50 -5.33 8.64
C VAL A 169 -2.67 -5.86 7.48
N VAL A 170 -3.20 -5.81 6.27
CA VAL A 170 -2.45 -6.19 5.06
C VAL A 170 -2.42 -5.02 4.10
N TYR A 171 -1.21 -4.67 3.65
CA TYR A 171 -0.95 -3.70 2.58
C TYR A 171 -0.47 -4.46 1.34
N ALA A 172 -1.27 -4.45 0.28
CA ALA A 172 -1.09 -5.25 -0.93
C ALA A 172 -1.33 -4.39 -2.19
N THR A 173 -0.52 -3.33 -2.34
CA THR A 173 -0.57 -2.46 -3.52
C THR A 173 0.20 -3.06 -4.69
N ASP A 174 -0.08 -2.59 -5.90
CA ASP A 174 0.59 -2.96 -7.15
C ASP A 174 0.69 -4.47 -7.36
N SER A 175 -0.47 -5.03 -7.62
CA SER A 175 -0.65 -6.46 -7.83
C SER A 175 -1.64 -6.72 -8.95
N GLU A 176 -1.20 -7.28 -10.06
CA GLU A 176 -2.07 -7.63 -11.17
C GLU A 176 -2.77 -8.98 -10.93
N LEU A 177 -3.68 -9.03 -9.94
CA LEU A 177 -4.41 -10.24 -9.52
C LEU A 177 -5.13 -10.90 -10.69
N ASP A 178 -5.60 -10.13 -11.65
CA ASP A 178 -6.32 -10.61 -12.82
C ASP A 178 -5.48 -11.55 -13.69
N GLN A 179 -4.14 -11.44 -13.64
CA GLN A 179 -3.25 -12.36 -14.33
C GLN A 179 -3.14 -13.75 -13.70
N VAL A 180 -3.51 -13.87 -12.44
CA VAL A 180 -3.35 -15.14 -11.69
C VAL A 180 -4.68 -15.80 -11.34
N ILE A 181 -5.81 -15.32 -11.91
CA ILE A 181 -7.14 -15.95 -11.76
C ILE A 181 -7.10 -17.40 -12.28
N GLN A 182 -7.50 -18.34 -11.43
CA GLN A 182 -7.42 -19.78 -11.72
C GLN A 182 -8.60 -20.31 -12.54
N ASN A 183 -9.78 -19.69 -12.44
CA ASN A 183 -11.00 -20.08 -13.15
C ASN A 183 -11.38 -19.17 -14.33
N ARG A 184 -10.40 -18.72 -15.10
CA ARG A 184 -10.59 -17.74 -16.22
C ARG A 184 -11.67 -18.15 -17.21
N ALA A 185 -11.79 -19.45 -17.52
CA ALA A 185 -12.78 -19.94 -18.47
C ALA A 185 -14.22 -19.79 -17.94
N GLU A 186 -14.43 -19.87 -16.63
CA GLU A 186 -15.72 -19.61 -15.97
C GLU A 186 -16.02 -18.11 -15.99
N VAL A 187 -15.06 -17.28 -15.55
CA VAL A 187 -15.17 -15.80 -15.51
C VAL A 187 -15.42 -15.24 -16.92
N SER A 188 -14.79 -15.81 -17.96
CA SER A 188 -15.01 -15.39 -19.35
C SER A 188 -16.44 -15.65 -19.83
N LYS A 189 -17.12 -16.68 -19.30
CA LYS A 189 -18.52 -17.00 -19.64
C LYS A 189 -19.51 -16.20 -18.80
N ASP A 190 -19.16 -15.98 -17.56
CA ASP A 190 -19.94 -15.20 -16.59
C ASP A 190 -19.01 -14.24 -15.84
N PRO A 191 -18.94 -12.97 -16.24
CA PRO A 191 -18.12 -11.96 -15.54
C PRO A 191 -18.50 -11.72 -14.08
N ARG A 192 -19.70 -12.18 -13.66
CA ARG A 192 -20.16 -12.11 -12.27
C ARG A 192 -19.66 -13.27 -11.43
N ALA A 193 -19.15 -14.34 -12.04
CA ALA A 193 -18.59 -15.47 -11.30
C ALA A 193 -17.46 -14.99 -10.37
N LEU A 194 -17.36 -15.62 -9.20
CA LEU A 194 -16.28 -15.37 -8.25
C LEU A 194 -14.94 -15.76 -8.89
N ARG A 195 -14.00 -14.82 -8.96
CA ARG A 195 -12.64 -15.04 -9.45
C ARG A 195 -11.83 -15.76 -8.40
N ARG A 196 -11.39 -16.98 -8.69
CA ARG A 196 -10.57 -17.76 -7.75
C ARG A 196 -9.12 -17.36 -7.84
N LEU A 197 -8.58 -16.85 -6.73
CA LEU A 197 -7.18 -16.45 -6.61
C LEU A 197 -6.33 -17.60 -6.07
N PRO A 198 -4.99 -17.59 -6.30
CA PRO A 198 -4.08 -18.57 -5.75
C PRO A 198 -4.19 -18.69 -4.22
N GLU A 199 -4.15 -19.93 -3.72
CA GLU A 199 -4.32 -20.22 -2.30
C GLU A 199 -3.28 -19.50 -1.42
N GLU A 200 -2.07 -19.30 -1.92
CA GLU A 200 -1.01 -18.58 -1.22
C GLU A 200 -1.42 -17.13 -0.94
N ILE A 201 -1.95 -16.43 -1.95
CA ILE A 201 -2.41 -15.05 -1.82
C ILE A 201 -3.61 -14.98 -0.87
N VAL A 202 -4.59 -15.91 -1.04
CA VAL A 202 -5.77 -15.97 -0.17
C VAL A 202 -5.35 -16.21 1.29
N ARG A 203 -4.44 -17.15 1.55
CA ARG A 203 -3.92 -17.43 2.92
C ARG A 203 -3.16 -16.24 3.50
N PHE A 204 -2.39 -15.53 2.68
CA PHE A 204 -1.63 -14.38 3.15
C PHE A 204 -2.54 -13.28 3.71
N VAL A 205 -3.66 -13.00 3.04
CA VAL A 205 -4.63 -11.98 3.47
C VAL A 205 -5.74 -12.50 4.39
N ALA A 206 -5.81 -13.82 4.62
CA ALA A 206 -6.90 -14.46 5.36
C ALA A 206 -7.15 -13.82 6.73
N ASP A 207 -8.42 -13.62 7.02
CA ASP A 207 -8.96 -13.10 8.28
C ASP A 207 -8.41 -11.72 8.68
N ALA A 208 -7.90 -10.92 7.72
CA ALA A 208 -7.42 -9.58 7.99
C ALA A 208 -8.55 -8.67 8.53
N ASP A 209 -8.23 -7.86 9.55
CA ASP A 209 -9.14 -6.80 10.01
C ASP A 209 -9.25 -5.71 8.94
N LEU A 210 -8.14 -5.44 8.22
CA LEU A 210 -8.09 -4.51 7.10
C LEU A 210 -7.18 -5.04 5.98
N LEU A 211 -7.70 -5.13 4.78
CA LEU A 211 -6.94 -5.29 3.54
C LEU A 211 -6.92 -3.95 2.80
N ILE A 212 -5.73 -3.44 2.48
CA ILE A 212 -5.50 -2.28 1.62
C ILE A 212 -4.92 -2.83 0.32
N ALA A 213 -5.68 -2.79 -0.77
CA ALA A 213 -5.25 -3.43 -2.00
C ALA A 213 -5.49 -2.58 -3.24
N ASP A 214 -4.59 -2.75 -4.21
CA ASP A 214 -4.66 -2.13 -5.52
C ASP A 214 -5.91 -2.58 -6.27
N GLY A 215 -6.82 -1.64 -6.50
CA GLY A 215 -7.99 -1.80 -7.33
C GLY A 215 -8.07 -0.66 -8.34
N GLN A 216 -6.98 -0.43 -9.08
CA GLN A 216 -6.81 0.71 -9.97
C GLN A 216 -7.89 0.73 -11.04
N TYR A 217 -8.16 -0.42 -11.67
CA TYR A 217 -9.01 -0.50 -12.84
C TYR A 217 -10.43 -1.00 -12.55
N THR A 218 -11.35 -0.60 -13.45
CA THR A 218 -12.63 -1.27 -13.63
C THR A 218 -12.47 -2.47 -14.57
N ASP A 219 -13.46 -3.38 -14.59
CA ASP A 219 -13.47 -4.52 -15.51
C ASP A 219 -13.48 -4.10 -16.99
N ALA A 220 -14.07 -2.93 -17.29
CA ALA A 220 -14.13 -2.41 -18.66
C ALA A 220 -12.78 -1.84 -19.14
N GLU A 221 -11.96 -1.33 -18.25
CA GLU A 221 -10.66 -0.72 -18.57
C GLU A 221 -9.54 -1.76 -18.68
N TYR A 222 -9.59 -2.79 -17.85
CA TYR A 222 -8.51 -3.76 -17.70
C TYR A 222 -8.04 -4.44 -19.01
N PRO A 223 -8.92 -4.81 -19.97
CA PRO A 223 -8.47 -5.43 -21.20
C PRO A 223 -7.43 -4.62 -21.99
N GLN A 224 -7.46 -3.29 -21.86
CA GLN A 224 -6.50 -2.37 -22.50
C GLN A 224 -5.29 -2.07 -21.59
N ARG A 225 -5.28 -2.59 -20.37
CA ARG A 225 -4.28 -2.35 -19.33
C ARG A 225 -3.58 -3.63 -18.86
N THR A 226 -3.91 -4.76 -19.46
CA THR A 226 -3.28 -6.06 -19.16
C THR A 226 -1.76 -5.97 -19.27
N GLY A 227 -1.05 -6.43 -18.26
CA GLY A 227 0.41 -6.35 -18.19
C GLY A 227 0.96 -5.05 -17.61
N TRP A 228 0.09 -4.15 -17.13
CA TRP A 228 0.50 -2.89 -16.50
C TRP A 228 0.75 -3.03 -14.99
N GLY A 229 0.45 -4.19 -14.42
CA GLY A 229 0.80 -4.52 -13.04
C GLY A 229 -0.28 -4.19 -12.00
N HIS A 230 -1.52 -3.88 -12.43
CA HIS A 230 -2.59 -3.46 -11.53
C HIS A 230 -3.86 -4.29 -11.70
N ALA A 231 -4.59 -4.46 -10.59
CA ALA A 231 -5.81 -5.26 -10.55
C ALA A 231 -7.07 -4.46 -10.93
N THR A 232 -8.10 -5.23 -11.31
CA THR A 232 -9.46 -4.73 -11.25
C THR A 232 -9.95 -4.70 -9.80
N ALA A 233 -10.76 -3.70 -9.46
CA ALA A 233 -11.39 -3.63 -8.13
C ALA A 233 -12.26 -4.86 -7.85
N SER A 234 -12.84 -5.47 -8.88
CA SER A 234 -13.60 -6.74 -8.76
C SER A 234 -12.75 -7.90 -8.27
N SER A 235 -11.51 -8.05 -8.77
CA SER A 235 -10.59 -9.12 -8.31
C SER A 235 -10.18 -8.92 -6.86
N VAL A 236 -10.03 -7.67 -6.42
CA VAL A 236 -9.73 -7.34 -5.01
C VAL A 236 -10.89 -7.72 -4.10
N VAL A 237 -12.13 -7.42 -4.50
CA VAL A 237 -13.32 -7.80 -3.72
C VAL A 237 -13.43 -9.31 -3.62
N ASP A 238 -13.18 -10.04 -4.71
CA ASP A 238 -13.23 -11.49 -4.72
C ASP A 238 -12.15 -12.12 -3.83
N LEU A 239 -10.94 -11.54 -3.83
CA LEU A 239 -9.89 -11.93 -2.88
C LEU A 239 -10.33 -11.71 -1.44
N ALA A 240 -10.87 -10.53 -1.13
CA ALA A 240 -11.34 -10.19 0.20
C ALA A 240 -12.45 -11.13 0.69
N ALA A 241 -13.40 -11.50 -0.20
CA ALA A 241 -14.47 -12.44 0.10
C ALA A 241 -13.92 -13.85 0.39
N GLN A 242 -13.04 -14.39 -0.48
CA GLN A 242 -12.43 -15.71 -0.29
C GLN A 242 -11.63 -15.82 0.99
N ALA A 243 -10.96 -14.73 1.35
CA ALA A 243 -10.08 -14.65 2.51
C ALA A 243 -10.80 -14.22 3.81
N ARG A 244 -12.12 -14.01 3.80
CA ARG A 244 -12.91 -13.56 4.95
C ARG A 244 -12.37 -12.28 5.60
N VAL A 245 -11.91 -11.35 4.78
CA VAL A 245 -11.44 -10.04 5.22
C VAL A 245 -12.60 -9.24 5.81
N LYS A 246 -12.39 -8.55 6.93
CA LYS A 246 -13.44 -7.74 7.56
C LYS A 246 -13.69 -6.42 6.85
N GLN A 247 -12.61 -5.70 6.53
CA GLN A 247 -12.67 -4.41 5.82
C GLN A 247 -11.69 -4.43 4.65
N CYS A 248 -12.14 -3.95 3.49
CA CYS A 248 -11.32 -3.85 2.27
C CYS A 248 -11.31 -2.41 1.77
N ALA A 249 -10.12 -1.80 1.79
CA ALA A 249 -9.87 -0.50 1.22
C ALA A 249 -9.36 -0.67 -0.23
N ILE A 250 -10.19 -0.27 -1.21
CA ILE A 250 -9.75 -0.14 -2.60
C ILE A 250 -8.78 1.04 -2.67
N PHE A 251 -7.56 0.77 -3.04
CA PHE A 251 -6.42 1.68 -3.00
C PHE A 251 -5.85 1.90 -4.40
N HIS A 252 -4.83 2.73 -4.53
CA HIS A 252 -4.09 2.96 -5.78
C HIS A 252 -4.98 3.43 -6.92
N HIS A 253 -5.82 4.46 -6.65
CA HIS A 253 -6.80 4.94 -7.62
C HIS A 253 -6.13 5.46 -8.89
N ASP A 254 -6.67 5.08 -10.07
CA ASP A 254 -6.17 5.51 -11.37
C ASP A 254 -6.08 7.05 -11.45
N PRO A 255 -4.98 7.62 -11.94
CA PRO A 255 -4.81 9.07 -12.05
C PRO A 255 -5.85 9.76 -12.94
N MET A 256 -6.50 9.02 -13.85
CA MET A 256 -7.57 9.53 -14.72
C MET A 256 -8.95 9.49 -14.05
N HIS A 257 -9.11 8.82 -12.91
CA HIS A 257 -10.39 8.72 -12.21
C HIS A 257 -10.66 9.97 -11.37
N SER A 258 -11.77 10.65 -11.67
CA SER A 258 -12.34 11.66 -10.78
C SER A 258 -12.92 11.01 -9.52
N ASP A 259 -13.26 11.83 -8.52
CA ASP A 259 -13.93 11.37 -7.31
C ASP A 259 -15.25 10.63 -7.61
N GLU A 260 -16.00 11.07 -8.63
CA GLU A 260 -17.26 10.45 -9.05
C GLU A 260 -17.02 9.06 -9.69
N VAL A 261 -15.95 8.91 -10.46
CA VAL A 261 -15.58 7.61 -11.04
C VAL A 261 -15.16 6.62 -9.94
N VAL A 262 -14.41 7.09 -8.94
CA VAL A 262 -14.07 6.27 -7.79
C VAL A 262 -15.32 5.88 -6.99
N ASP A 263 -16.26 6.81 -6.76
CA ASP A 263 -17.52 6.49 -6.07
C ASP A 263 -18.30 5.39 -6.80
N ALA A 264 -18.43 5.49 -8.12
CA ALA A 264 -19.12 4.49 -8.93
C ALA A 264 -18.42 3.12 -8.82
N LYS A 265 -17.08 3.09 -8.97
CA LYS A 265 -16.27 1.87 -8.80
C LYS A 265 -16.47 1.23 -7.42
N ILE A 266 -16.55 2.03 -6.35
CA ILE A 266 -16.78 1.52 -4.99
C ILE A 266 -18.22 1.01 -4.82
N ALA A 267 -19.21 1.63 -5.47
CA ALA A 267 -20.58 1.12 -5.47
C ALA A 267 -20.67 -0.26 -6.11
N ASP A 268 -20.04 -0.44 -7.27
CA ASP A 268 -19.94 -1.74 -7.97
C ASP A 268 -19.23 -2.80 -7.10
N CYS A 269 -18.17 -2.42 -6.39
CA CYS A 269 -17.47 -3.29 -5.45
C CYS A 269 -18.39 -3.78 -4.32
N ARG A 270 -19.21 -2.89 -3.75
CA ARG A 270 -20.14 -3.25 -2.68
C ARG A 270 -21.24 -4.17 -3.19
N GLU A 271 -21.79 -3.90 -4.37
CA GLU A 271 -22.78 -4.78 -5.01
C GLU A 271 -22.17 -6.17 -5.28
N ARG A 272 -20.90 -6.24 -5.76
CA ARG A 272 -20.20 -7.50 -5.98
C ARG A 272 -20.03 -8.29 -4.68
N ALA A 273 -19.62 -7.66 -3.60
CA ALA A 273 -19.49 -8.31 -2.29
C ALA A 273 -20.84 -8.89 -1.81
N GLN A 274 -21.94 -8.15 -1.96
CA GLN A 274 -23.28 -8.61 -1.62
C GLN A 274 -23.72 -9.79 -2.48
N ASN A 275 -23.44 -9.77 -3.79
CA ASN A 275 -23.77 -10.85 -4.71
C ASN A 275 -23.03 -12.16 -4.38
N HIS A 276 -21.87 -12.06 -3.76
CA HIS A 276 -21.12 -13.21 -3.25
C HIS A 276 -21.39 -13.55 -1.78
N HIS A 277 -22.42 -12.95 -1.19
CA HIS A 277 -22.80 -13.18 0.22
C HIS A 277 -21.63 -12.97 1.19
N SER A 278 -20.77 -12.00 0.91
CA SER A 278 -19.62 -11.66 1.74
C SER A 278 -19.96 -10.53 2.71
N ASP A 279 -19.54 -10.69 3.95
CA ASP A 279 -19.71 -9.65 5.00
C ASP A 279 -18.62 -8.56 4.95
N VAL A 280 -17.73 -8.60 3.95
CA VAL A 280 -16.64 -7.62 3.82
C VAL A 280 -17.19 -6.20 3.64
N VAL A 281 -16.70 -5.27 4.46
CA VAL A 281 -17.01 -3.85 4.33
C VAL A 281 -16.06 -3.22 3.31
N VAL A 282 -16.54 -2.89 2.11
CA VAL A 282 -15.74 -2.30 1.04
C VAL A 282 -15.88 -0.78 1.02
N PHE A 283 -14.73 -0.09 0.97
CA PHE A 283 -14.67 1.36 0.82
C PHE A 283 -13.47 1.79 -0.04
N GLY A 284 -13.52 3.01 -0.58
CA GLY A 284 -12.37 3.63 -1.26
C GLY A 284 -11.43 4.25 -0.24
N ALA A 285 -10.16 3.92 -0.31
CA ALA A 285 -9.14 4.60 0.46
C ALA A 285 -9.11 6.09 0.09
N ARG A 286 -9.03 6.97 1.08
CA ARG A 286 -8.91 8.42 0.84
C ARG A 286 -7.97 9.06 1.85
N GLU A 287 -7.28 10.09 1.42
CA GLU A 287 -6.38 10.86 2.26
C GLU A 287 -7.09 11.40 3.51
N GLY A 288 -6.40 11.35 4.64
CA GLY A 288 -6.91 11.83 5.93
C GLY A 288 -7.84 10.88 6.67
N ILE A 289 -8.31 9.76 6.07
CA ILE A 289 -9.04 8.75 6.83
C ILE A 289 -8.08 8.08 7.82
N GLU A 290 -8.52 7.99 9.07
CA GLU A 290 -7.92 7.20 10.12
C GLU A 290 -8.91 6.10 10.54
N LEU A 291 -8.45 4.86 10.54
CA LEU A 291 -9.20 3.69 10.95
C LEU A 291 -8.60 3.13 12.25
N LYS A 292 -9.44 3.00 13.27
CA LYS A 292 -9.10 2.28 14.50
C LYS A 292 -9.65 0.86 14.41
N LEU A 293 -8.79 -0.12 14.65
CA LEU A 293 -9.08 -1.55 14.46
C LEU A 293 -9.18 -2.31 15.78
#